data_f823d5e69dc13477630555b8936aeaca
#
_entry.id   f823d5e69dc13477630555b8936aeaca
#
_cell.length_a   1.000
_cell.length_b   1.000
_cell.length_c   1.000
_cell.angle_alpha   90.00
_cell.angle_beta   90.00
_cell.angle_gamma   90.00
#
_symmetry.space_group_name_H-M   'P 1'
#
loop_
_entity.id
_entity.type
_entity.pdbx_description
1 polymer ?
#
loop_
_entity_poly.entity_id
_entity_poly.type
_entity_poly.pdbx_seq_one_letter_code
_entity_poly.pdbx_strand_id
1 'polypeptide(L)'
;VKRESGLLPPISGGSSNVGYFYGQPYYWVIDDHSDATLLPMITTHAGPQLDVDYRRRFNEGMLSLNVSGGYLDNSPQGSIASTGRFNYDDTWRWGFDINRASSTDYVRDFHVVQGLTSDANVLTSQFFVEGFGQGAYTRLDSKLYQGLNGALNTSSIPIVLPRYQYSYFGTPDSLGGRLSLTTGVFNVMRTVGTNTRRGSLTVDYEKPFSGSLGDQWKIVLHGDANAYNADAFNELPNFGPYSRVNTARGLPQMAVDFRWPFARDGGAWGTQLLEPIAQLVVAPQTGDSQMRLYPNEDSLDFEFTDANLFGFNRFTGTDLMDGGVRANVALHGAWYLGGTTFDGLVGQSYRTNKDNLFPEASGLHDQVSDIVARGTFAPTRWLDLTYRTRLDKNSLATRFADAVASVGVDKFRVSGGYIYTTFNPYTYYNQIAPPPAGSPFYFPRNEVTLGLSSKWGDYRFTGYARRDLATNQMVAVGADAIYEDECFIFDLRLSRRYTSINGDNGSTAVLFLLTFKTIGQFGYRAL
;
A
#
# COMPACT_ATOMS: atom_id res chain seq x y z
N VAL A 1 -2.40 1.61 -38.18
CA VAL A 1 -3.64 0.85 -38.40
C VAL A 1 -4.81 1.79 -38.18
N LYS A 2 -5.74 1.91 -39.15
CA LYS A 2 -6.95 2.72 -39.01
C LYS A 2 -7.89 2.02 -38.01
N ARG A 3 -8.41 2.76 -37.03
CA ARG A 3 -9.41 2.22 -36.07
C ARG A 3 -10.74 2.03 -36.81
N GLU A 4 -11.37 0.88 -36.64
CA GLU A 4 -12.67 0.57 -37.24
C GLU A 4 -13.62 -0.02 -36.21
N SER A 5 -14.89 0.32 -36.31
CA SER A 5 -15.94 -0.23 -35.45
C SER A 5 -16.23 -1.69 -35.84
N GLY A 6 -16.50 -2.54 -34.85
CA GLY A 6 -16.80 -3.94 -35.10
C GLY A 6 -16.98 -4.78 -33.83
N LEU A 7 -17.40 -6.00 -34.03
CA LEU A 7 -17.51 -6.99 -32.96
C LEU A 7 -16.11 -7.42 -32.50
N LEU A 8 -15.90 -7.46 -31.20
CA LEU A 8 -14.71 -8.01 -30.57
C LEU A 8 -14.95 -9.48 -30.18
N PRO A 9 -13.90 -10.22 -29.87
CA PRO A 9 -14.05 -11.58 -29.37
C PRO A 9 -15.00 -11.64 -28.18
N PRO A 10 -15.87 -12.63 -28.10
CA PRO A 10 -16.78 -12.80 -26.98
C PRO A 10 -16.00 -13.14 -25.69
N ILE A 11 -16.58 -12.76 -24.57
CA ILE A 11 -16.14 -13.19 -23.25
C ILE A 11 -17.13 -14.22 -22.69
N SER A 12 -16.62 -15.23 -22.02
CA SER A 12 -17.46 -16.23 -21.35
C SER A 12 -16.76 -16.75 -20.10
N GLY A 13 -17.57 -17.18 -19.16
CA GLY A 13 -17.05 -17.72 -17.92
C GLY A 13 -18.16 -18.16 -16.99
N GLY A 14 -17.81 -18.37 -15.74
CA GLY A 14 -18.76 -18.71 -14.69
C GLY A 14 -18.23 -18.38 -13.31
N SER A 15 -19.13 -18.00 -12.43
CA SER A 15 -18.85 -17.84 -11.01
C SER A 15 -19.98 -18.37 -10.16
N SER A 16 -19.71 -18.64 -8.89
CA SER A 16 -20.75 -19.08 -7.94
C SER A 16 -21.87 -18.06 -7.77
N ASN A 17 -21.59 -16.76 -7.97
CA ASN A 17 -22.53 -15.69 -7.69
C ASN A 17 -23.44 -15.36 -8.89
N VAL A 18 -22.87 -15.23 -10.08
CA VAL A 18 -23.64 -14.84 -11.29
C VAL A 18 -24.00 -16.03 -12.19
N GLY A 19 -23.50 -17.22 -11.89
CA GLY A 19 -23.66 -18.40 -12.71
C GLY A 19 -22.76 -18.36 -13.95
N TYR A 20 -23.19 -19.04 -15.02
CA TYR A 20 -22.54 -18.95 -16.34
C TYR A 20 -22.90 -17.63 -17.00
N PHE A 21 -21.94 -17.02 -17.69
CA PHE A 21 -22.15 -15.80 -18.44
C PHE A 21 -21.53 -15.84 -19.83
N TYR A 22 -22.14 -15.09 -20.73
CA TYR A 22 -21.64 -14.82 -22.07
C TYR A 22 -21.85 -13.34 -22.40
N GLY A 23 -20.81 -12.68 -22.88
CA GLY A 23 -20.84 -11.29 -23.32
C GLY A 23 -20.22 -11.13 -24.70
N GLN A 24 -20.84 -10.28 -25.53
CA GLN A 24 -20.39 -9.98 -26.89
C GLN A 24 -20.02 -8.51 -26.98
N PRO A 25 -18.73 -8.13 -26.85
CA PRO A 25 -18.33 -6.74 -26.95
C PRO A 25 -18.46 -6.22 -28.38
N TYR A 26 -18.90 -4.96 -28.51
CA TYR A 26 -18.88 -4.20 -29.75
C TYR A 26 -18.04 -2.94 -29.55
N TYR A 27 -16.99 -2.81 -30.34
CA TYR A 27 -16.14 -1.63 -30.36
C TYR A 27 -16.71 -0.59 -31.33
N TRP A 28 -16.91 0.62 -30.85
CA TRP A 28 -17.46 1.74 -31.61
C TRP A 28 -16.47 2.90 -31.67
N VAL A 29 -15.95 3.18 -32.88
CA VAL A 29 -15.17 4.38 -33.17
C VAL A 29 -16.15 5.55 -33.35
N ILE A 30 -16.18 6.47 -32.41
CA ILE A 30 -17.08 7.62 -32.43
C ILE A 30 -16.47 8.73 -33.31
N ASP A 31 -15.22 9.08 -33.03
CA ASP A 31 -14.42 10.03 -33.82
C ASP A 31 -12.91 9.72 -33.70
N ASP A 32 -12.03 10.58 -34.24
CA ASP A 32 -10.58 10.38 -34.22
C ASP A 32 -9.99 10.39 -32.80
N HIS A 33 -10.71 10.94 -31.84
CA HIS A 33 -10.24 11.15 -30.48
C HIS A 33 -11.05 10.38 -29.43
N SER A 34 -12.18 9.78 -29.83
CA SER A 34 -13.07 9.06 -28.91
C SER A 34 -13.52 7.72 -29.45
N ASP A 35 -13.67 6.78 -28.56
CA ASP A 35 -14.21 5.44 -28.81
C ASP A 35 -15.02 4.93 -27.60
N ALA A 36 -15.85 3.94 -27.85
CA ALA A 36 -16.58 3.23 -26.81
C ALA A 36 -16.58 1.72 -27.08
N THR A 37 -16.59 0.94 -26.02
CA THR A 37 -16.86 -0.51 -26.07
C THR A 37 -18.16 -0.77 -25.35
N LEU A 38 -19.12 -1.37 -26.04
CA LEU A 38 -20.40 -1.78 -25.49
C LEU A 38 -20.35 -3.28 -25.28
N LEU A 39 -20.57 -3.74 -24.04
CA LEU A 39 -20.54 -5.14 -23.68
C LEU A 39 -21.89 -5.57 -23.10
N PRO A 40 -22.88 -5.91 -23.93
CA PRO A 40 -24.05 -6.65 -23.48
C PRO A 40 -23.63 -8.06 -23.02
N MET A 41 -24.12 -8.46 -21.86
CA MET A 41 -23.83 -9.73 -21.24
C MET A 41 -25.12 -10.36 -20.70
N ILE A 42 -25.22 -11.66 -20.80
CA ILE A 42 -26.28 -12.46 -20.16
C ILE A 42 -25.65 -13.39 -19.14
N THR A 43 -26.30 -13.53 -18.00
CA THR A 43 -25.90 -14.42 -16.91
C THR A 43 -27.04 -15.35 -16.55
N THR A 44 -26.73 -16.54 -16.01
CA THR A 44 -27.77 -17.52 -15.66
C THR A 44 -28.45 -17.23 -14.32
N HIS A 45 -27.79 -16.53 -13.40
CA HIS A 45 -28.35 -16.25 -12.07
C HIS A 45 -28.78 -14.79 -11.89
N ALA A 46 -28.07 -13.84 -12.51
CA ALA A 46 -28.28 -12.41 -12.29
C ALA A 46 -28.98 -11.68 -13.47
N GLY A 47 -29.28 -12.39 -14.58
CA GLY A 47 -29.97 -11.81 -15.74
C GLY A 47 -29.07 -10.97 -16.66
N PRO A 48 -29.67 -10.07 -17.48
CA PRO A 48 -28.91 -9.27 -18.43
C PRO A 48 -28.15 -8.13 -17.76
N GLN A 49 -26.98 -7.82 -18.31
CA GLN A 49 -26.14 -6.71 -17.91
C GLN A 49 -25.59 -5.99 -19.14
N LEU A 50 -25.38 -4.71 -19.04
CA LEU A 50 -24.66 -3.89 -20.02
C LEU A 50 -23.49 -3.18 -19.33
N ASP A 51 -22.30 -3.31 -19.91
CA ASP A 51 -21.12 -2.54 -19.55
C ASP A 51 -20.74 -1.64 -20.72
N VAL A 52 -20.39 -0.39 -20.45
CA VAL A 52 -19.99 0.61 -21.44
C VAL A 52 -18.69 1.23 -21.00
N ASP A 53 -17.66 1.04 -21.80
CA ASP A 53 -16.35 1.64 -21.58
C ASP A 53 -16.12 2.74 -22.66
N TYR A 54 -16.11 3.99 -22.25
CA TYR A 54 -15.91 5.16 -23.12
C TYR A 54 -14.56 5.81 -22.84
N ARG A 55 -13.84 6.17 -23.91
CA ARG A 55 -12.54 6.85 -23.81
C ARG A 55 -12.49 8.04 -24.73
N ARG A 56 -11.88 9.13 -24.25
CA ARG A 56 -11.63 10.32 -25.05
C ARG A 56 -10.26 10.91 -24.76
N ARG A 57 -9.54 11.25 -25.81
CA ARG A 57 -8.30 12.03 -25.74
C ARG A 57 -8.59 13.48 -26.09
N PHE A 58 -8.02 14.37 -25.30
CA PHE A 58 -7.98 15.82 -25.53
C PHE A 58 -6.54 16.22 -25.81
N ASN A 59 -6.30 17.44 -26.28
CA ASN A 59 -4.93 17.91 -26.50
C ASN A 59 -4.12 17.88 -25.21
N GLU A 60 -4.72 18.25 -24.09
CA GLU A 60 -4.06 18.38 -22.79
C GLU A 60 -4.46 17.29 -21.79
N GLY A 61 -5.04 16.18 -22.27
CA GLY A 61 -5.42 15.14 -21.33
C GLY A 61 -6.24 14.00 -21.90
N MET A 62 -6.76 13.19 -20.98
CA MET A 62 -7.60 12.04 -21.32
C MET A 62 -8.72 11.82 -20.30
N LEU A 63 -9.82 11.30 -20.78
CA LEU A 63 -10.97 10.83 -20.01
C LEU A 63 -11.22 9.36 -20.32
N SER A 64 -11.42 8.56 -19.28
CA SER A 64 -11.95 7.20 -19.35
C SER A 64 -13.18 7.11 -18.45
N LEU A 65 -14.24 6.50 -18.96
CA LEU A 65 -15.51 6.31 -18.26
C LEU A 65 -15.99 4.89 -18.48
N ASN A 66 -16.14 4.12 -17.43
CA ASN A 66 -16.84 2.84 -17.43
C ASN A 66 -18.16 2.99 -16.67
N VAL A 67 -19.24 2.57 -17.24
CA VAL A 67 -20.58 2.52 -16.64
C VAL A 67 -21.16 1.14 -16.87
N SER A 68 -21.61 0.50 -15.80
CA SER A 68 -22.27 -0.79 -15.90
C SER A 68 -23.63 -0.78 -15.22
N GLY A 69 -24.56 -1.58 -15.72
CA GLY A 69 -25.87 -1.72 -15.15
C GLY A 69 -26.51 -3.06 -15.53
N GLY A 70 -27.29 -3.61 -14.61
CA GLY A 70 -27.97 -4.88 -14.76
C GLY A 70 -28.94 -5.14 -13.60
N TYR A 71 -29.35 -6.37 -13.47
CA TYR A 71 -30.19 -6.82 -12.37
C TYR A 71 -29.40 -7.76 -11.45
N LEU A 72 -29.49 -7.53 -10.15
CA LEU A 72 -28.99 -8.44 -9.12
C LEU A 72 -30.07 -8.56 -8.04
N ASP A 73 -30.43 -9.77 -7.64
CA ASP A 73 -31.49 -10.04 -6.66
C ASP A 73 -32.83 -9.34 -6.99
N ASN A 74 -33.23 -9.37 -8.27
CA ASN A 74 -34.41 -8.71 -8.81
C ASN A 74 -34.47 -7.18 -8.64
N SER A 75 -33.35 -6.52 -8.38
CA SER A 75 -33.25 -5.09 -8.31
C SER A 75 -32.26 -4.52 -9.33
N PRO A 76 -32.52 -3.33 -9.91
CA PRO A 76 -31.58 -2.70 -10.81
C PRO A 76 -30.34 -2.24 -10.00
N GLN A 77 -29.18 -2.64 -10.48
CA GLN A 77 -27.89 -2.35 -9.87
C GLN A 77 -26.93 -1.78 -10.94
N GLY A 78 -25.91 -1.09 -10.51
CA GLY A 78 -24.91 -0.56 -11.42
C GLY A 78 -23.69 0.00 -10.72
N SER A 79 -22.70 0.35 -11.54
CA SER A 79 -21.49 1.03 -11.08
C SER A 79 -21.00 2.04 -12.10
N ILE A 80 -20.20 2.99 -11.61
CA ILE A 80 -19.47 3.96 -12.42
C ILE A 80 -18.01 3.99 -11.97
N ALA A 81 -17.11 3.91 -12.94
CA ALA A 81 -15.69 4.14 -12.76
C ALA A 81 -15.24 5.15 -13.82
N SER A 82 -14.72 6.30 -13.42
CA SER A 82 -14.25 7.33 -14.34
C SER A 82 -12.93 7.90 -13.90
N THR A 83 -12.01 8.10 -14.82
CA THR A 83 -10.73 8.76 -14.59
C THR A 83 -10.53 9.90 -15.57
N GLY A 84 -10.14 11.06 -15.06
CA GLY A 84 -9.72 12.20 -15.85
C GLY A 84 -8.31 12.63 -15.45
N ARG A 85 -7.45 12.90 -16.44
CA ARG A 85 -6.09 13.40 -16.23
C ARG A 85 -5.81 14.49 -17.24
N PHE A 86 -5.49 15.69 -16.75
CA PHE A 86 -5.34 16.87 -17.58
C PHE A 86 -4.13 17.69 -17.15
N ASN A 87 -3.35 18.14 -18.12
CA ASN A 87 -2.30 19.13 -17.91
C ASN A 87 -2.89 20.51 -18.16
N TYR A 88 -2.68 21.44 -17.23
CA TYR A 88 -3.00 22.84 -17.47
C TYR A 88 -1.83 23.53 -18.18
N ASP A 89 -0.61 23.23 -17.73
CA ASP A 89 0.67 23.62 -18.31
C ASP A 89 1.77 22.62 -17.92
N ASP A 90 3.04 22.95 -18.14
CA ASP A 90 4.19 22.10 -17.79
C ASP A 90 4.36 21.91 -16.27
N THR A 91 3.74 22.77 -15.46
CA THR A 91 3.87 22.81 -13.99
C THR A 91 2.64 22.23 -13.32
N TRP A 92 1.43 22.49 -13.84
CA TRP A 92 0.18 22.18 -13.17
C TRP A 92 -0.59 21.07 -13.87
N ARG A 93 -1.09 20.14 -13.08
CA ARG A 93 -2.00 19.07 -13.51
C ARG A 93 -3.21 19.00 -12.60
N TRP A 94 -4.31 18.53 -13.13
CA TRP A 94 -5.49 18.20 -12.36
C TRP A 94 -6.11 16.89 -12.86
N GLY A 95 -6.87 16.27 -12.00
CA GLY A 95 -7.53 15.03 -12.33
C GLY A 95 -8.57 14.62 -11.32
N PHE A 96 -9.30 13.60 -11.69
CA PHE A 96 -10.29 12.98 -10.83
C PHE A 96 -10.36 11.48 -11.08
N ASP A 97 -10.78 10.77 -10.06
CA ASP A 97 -11.23 9.40 -10.10
C ASP A 97 -12.61 9.34 -9.44
N ILE A 98 -13.60 8.82 -10.14
CA ILE A 98 -14.95 8.61 -9.61
C ILE A 98 -15.20 7.11 -9.62
N ASN A 99 -15.39 6.51 -8.46
CA ASN A 99 -15.69 5.09 -8.31
C ASN A 99 -16.87 4.94 -7.36
N ARG A 100 -18.00 4.48 -7.89
CA ARG A 100 -19.24 4.29 -7.14
C ARG A 100 -19.98 3.07 -7.62
N ALA A 101 -20.66 2.39 -6.69
CA ALA A 101 -21.55 1.28 -6.99
C ALA A 101 -22.89 1.48 -6.26
N SER A 102 -23.95 0.92 -6.81
CA SER A 102 -25.30 0.97 -6.21
C SER A 102 -25.39 0.13 -4.93
N SER A 103 -24.63 -0.95 -4.85
CA SER A 103 -24.55 -1.83 -3.68
C SER A 103 -23.14 -2.33 -3.42
N THR A 104 -22.92 -2.89 -2.24
CA THR A 104 -21.66 -3.48 -1.83
C THR A 104 -21.33 -4.75 -2.62
N ASP A 105 -22.36 -5.46 -3.07
CA ASP A 105 -22.22 -6.79 -3.67
C ASP A 105 -22.06 -6.74 -5.20
N TYR A 106 -22.64 -5.72 -5.85
CA TYR A 106 -22.61 -5.59 -7.31
C TYR A 106 -21.20 -5.64 -7.90
N VAL A 107 -20.26 -4.86 -7.36
CA VAL A 107 -18.87 -4.85 -7.83
C VAL A 107 -18.20 -6.19 -7.63
N ARG A 108 -18.44 -6.82 -6.47
CA ARG A 108 -17.87 -8.14 -6.16
C ARG A 108 -18.39 -9.22 -7.10
N ASP A 109 -19.67 -9.24 -7.37
CA ASP A 109 -20.33 -10.30 -8.12
C ASP A 109 -20.07 -10.19 -9.62
N PHE A 110 -19.92 -8.95 -10.12
CA PHE A 110 -19.63 -8.67 -11.53
C PHE A 110 -18.17 -8.24 -11.80
N HIS A 111 -17.26 -8.38 -10.85
CA HIS A 111 -15.85 -7.91 -10.96
C HIS A 111 -15.11 -8.40 -12.20
N VAL A 112 -15.47 -9.56 -12.70
CA VAL A 112 -14.87 -10.21 -13.86
C VAL A 112 -14.98 -9.33 -15.13
N VAL A 113 -15.96 -8.44 -15.17
CA VAL A 113 -16.33 -7.64 -16.35
C VAL A 113 -16.15 -6.16 -16.14
N GLN A 114 -15.86 -5.72 -14.92
CA GLN A 114 -15.79 -4.30 -14.57
C GLN A 114 -14.35 -3.85 -14.33
N GLY A 115 -14.03 -2.63 -14.71
CA GLY A 115 -12.75 -2.00 -14.44
C GLY A 115 -12.48 -1.69 -12.95
N LEU A 116 -13.42 -2.06 -12.05
CA LEU A 116 -13.26 -1.94 -10.60
C LEU A 116 -12.60 -3.20 -10.04
N THR A 117 -11.64 -3.03 -9.13
CA THR A 117 -10.95 -4.16 -8.50
C THR A 117 -11.89 -4.88 -7.53
N SER A 118 -12.10 -6.17 -7.73
CA SER A 118 -13.00 -7.01 -6.93
C SER A 118 -12.58 -7.21 -5.48
N ASP A 119 -11.30 -7.10 -5.20
CA ASP A 119 -10.73 -7.29 -3.85
C ASP A 119 -10.69 -5.98 -3.05
N ALA A 120 -11.16 -4.88 -3.60
CA ALA A 120 -11.25 -3.63 -2.89
C ALA A 120 -12.33 -3.69 -1.81
N ASN A 121 -11.95 -3.46 -0.56
CA ASN A 121 -12.92 -3.28 0.54
C ASN A 121 -13.60 -1.90 0.50
N VAL A 122 -13.03 -0.96 -0.26
CA VAL A 122 -13.47 0.44 -0.34
C VAL A 122 -13.26 0.97 -1.75
N LEU A 123 -14.29 1.60 -2.32
CA LEU A 123 -14.16 2.43 -3.52
C LEU A 123 -13.76 3.84 -3.12
N THR A 124 -12.72 4.36 -3.76
CA THR A 124 -12.22 5.72 -3.54
C THR A 124 -12.56 6.60 -4.74
N SER A 125 -13.27 7.70 -4.48
CA SER A 125 -13.43 8.79 -5.44
C SER A 125 -12.59 9.98 -4.98
N GLN A 126 -11.88 10.62 -5.90
CA GLN A 126 -11.05 11.78 -5.59
C GLN A 126 -11.08 12.83 -6.70
N PHE A 127 -10.87 14.07 -6.31
CA PHE A 127 -10.49 15.16 -7.19
C PHE A 127 -9.16 15.73 -6.68
N PHE A 128 -8.26 16.10 -7.58
CA PHE A 128 -7.00 16.70 -7.19
C PHE A 128 -6.49 17.73 -8.21
N VAL A 129 -5.70 18.66 -7.66
CA VAL A 129 -4.85 19.58 -8.41
C VAL A 129 -3.45 19.46 -7.84
N GLU A 130 -2.44 19.35 -8.67
CA GLU A 130 -1.06 19.25 -8.24
C GLU A 130 -0.14 20.11 -9.08
N GLY A 131 0.91 20.62 -8.45
CA GLY A 131 1.90 21.49 -9.07
C GLY A 131 3.32 21.03 -8.76
N PHE A 132 4.20 21.17 -9.73
CA PHE A 132 5.59 20.77 -9.68
C PHE A 132 6.48 22.00 -9.91
N GLY A 133 7.33 22.29 -8.96
CA GLY A 133 8.33 23.35 -9.05
C GLY A 133 9.75 22.80 -8.90
N GLN A 134 10.74 23.67 -9.00
CA GLN A 134 12.12 23.28 -8.77
C GLN A 134 12.32 22.94 -7.28
N GLY A 135 12.47 21.66 -6.97
CA GLY A 135 12.54 21.15 -5.59
C GLY A 135 11.24 21.29 -4.79
N ALA A 136 10.12 21.64 -5.43
CA ALA A 136 8.85 21.87 -4.77
C ALA A 136 7.73 21.03 -5.40
N TYR A 137 6.82 20.53 -4.56
CA TYR A 137 5.61 19.85 -4.94
C TYR A 137 4.45 20.34 -4.09
N THR A 138 3.31 20.56 -4.72
CA THR A 138 2.08 20.91 -4.01
C THR A 138 0.91 20.09 -4.52
N ARG A 139 -0.02 19.75 -3.62
CA ARG A 139 -1.23 19.02 -3.96
C ARG A 139 -2.41 19.46 -3.09
N LEU A 140 -3.50 19.76 -3.73
CA LEU A 140 -4.82 19.90 -3.10
C LEU A 140 -5.69 18.76 -3.57
N ASP A 141 -6.22 17.96 -2.67
CA ASP A 141 -7.15 16.90 -3.01
C ASP A 141 -8.35 16.79 -2.06
N SER A 142 -9.36 16.08 -2.53
CA SER A 142 -10.54 15.70 -1.76
C SER A 142 -10.85 14.24 -2.05
N LYS A 143 -11.22 13.47 -1.03
CA LYS A 143 -11.51 12.04 -1.16
C LYS A 143 -12.81 11.66 -0.50
N LEU A 144 -13.59 10.87 -1.23
CA LEU A 144 -14.82 10.25 -0.79
C LEU A 144 -14.67 8.73 -0.87
N TYR A 145 -15.17 8.02 0.11
CA TYR A 145 -15.05 6.57 0.17
C TYR A 145 -16.44 5.93 0.21
N GLN A 146 -16.54 4.75 -0.40
CA GLN A 146 -17.70 3.86 -0.28
C GLN A 146 -17.21 2.48 0.14
N GLY A 147 -17.70 1.99 1.28
CA GLY A 147 -17.42 0.64 1.74
C GLY A 147 -18.08 -0.41 0.84
N LEU A 148 -17.33 -1.42 0.44
CA LEU A 148 -17.83 -2.60 -0.28
C LEU A 148 -18.04 -3.81 0.64
N ASN A 149 -17.96 -3.59 1.93
CA ASN A 149 -18.05 -4.61 2.94
C ASN A 149 -19.10 -4.22 3.97
N GLY A 150 -20.12 -5.06 4.17
CA GLY A 150 -21.23 -4.78 5.11
C GLY A 150 -20.81 -4.68 6.57
N ALA A 151 -19.60 -5.15 6.93
CA ALA A 151 -19.03 -4.92 8.26
C ALA A 151 -18.49 -3.49 8.44
N LEU A 152 -18.25 -2.74 7.35
CA LEU A 152 -17.91 -1.33 7.37
C LEU A 152 -19.16 -0.49 7.51
N ASN A 153 -19.38 0.10 8.68
CA ASN A 153 -20.44 1.09 8.84
C ASN A 153 -20.10 2.32 8.00
N THR A 154 -20.83 2.52 6.89
CA THR A 154 -20.59 3.62 5.94
C THR A 154 -20.63 4.99 6.60
N SER A 155 -21.42 5.16 7.68
CA SER A 155 -21.51 6.43 8.43
C SER A 155 -20.24 6.78 9.19
N SER A 156 -19.40 5.80 9.52
CA SER A 156 -18.11 5.98 10.21
C SER A 156 -16.92 6.09 9.24
N ILE A 157 -17.12 5.83 7.95
CA ILE A 157 -16.07 5.99 6.94
C ILE A 157 -15.77 7.49 6.77
N PRO A 158 -14.50 7.91 6.85
CA PRO A 158 -14.13 9.32 6.75
C PRO A 158 -14.34 9.88 5.33
N ILE A 159 -14.67 11.16 5.28
CA ILE A 159 -14.59 12.01 4.08
C ILE A 159 -13.43 12.98 4.31
N VAL A 160 -12.51 13.05 3.35
CA VAL A 160 -11.36 13.98 3.41
C VAL A 160 -11.66 15.17 2.49
N LEU A 161 -11.89 16.35 3.08
CA LEU A 161 -12.35 17.53 2.31
C LEU A 161 -12.02 18.86 3.00
N PRO A 162 -11.05 19.63 2.57
CA PRO A 162 -9.95 19.26 1.67
C PRO A 162 -8.75 18.65 2.39
N ARG A 163 -7.79 18.15 1.62
CA ARG A 163 -6.42 17.93 2.07
C ARG A 163 -5.49 18.76 1.18
N TYR A 164 -4.63 19.53 1.80
CA TYR A 164 -3.56 20.27 1.13
C TYR A 164 -2.20 19.77 1.63
N GLN A 165 -1.24 19.65 0.75
CA GLN A 165 0.14 19.29 1.04
C GLN A 165 1.07 20.14 0.19
N TYR A 166 2.14 20.64 0.83
CA TYR A 166 3.26 21.26 0.15
C TYR A 166 4.55 20.65 0.68
N SER A 167 5.47 20.31 -0.20
CA SER A 167 6.78 19.79 0.12
C SER A 167 7.83 20.57 -0.65
N TYR A 168 8.89 20.96 0.03
CA TYR A 168 10.04 21.64 -0.54
C TYR A 168 11.32 20.91 -0.14
N PHE A 169 12.19 20.71 -1.10
CA PHE A 169 13.50 20.09 -0.93
C PHE A 169 14.56 21.04 -1.51
N GLY A 170 15.25 21.75 -0.62
CA GLY A 170 16.21 22.79 -0.97
C GLY A 170 17.49 22.26 -1.57
N THR A 171 18.22 23.13 -2.25
CA THR A 171 19.60 22.90 -2.66
C THR A 171 20.54 23.08 -1.46
N PRO A 172 21.74 22.47 -1.47
CA PRO A 172 22.74 22.71 -0.44
C PRO A 172 23.07 24.21 -0.30
N ASP A 173 23.10 24.69 0.93
CA ASP A 173 23.47 26.06 1.26
C ASP A 173 25.02 26.28 1.28
N SER A 174 25.48 27.48 1.63
CA SER A 174 26.89 27.81 1.72
C SER A 174 27.67 27.00 2.76
N LEU A 175 26.96 26.39 3.72
CA LEU A 175 27.54 25.53 4.76
C LEU A 175 27.51 24.03 4.34
N GLY A 176 26.97 23.72 3.17
CA GLY A 176 26.77 22.38 2.68
C GLY A 176 25.57 21.67 3.33
N GLY A 177 24.75 22.40 4.07
CA GLY A 177 23.51 21.89 4.65
C GLY A 177 22.34 21.98 3.68
N ARG A 178 21.28 21.21 3.91
CA ARG A 178 20.08 21.19 3.10
C ARG A 178 18.84 21.33 3.97
N LEU A 179 17.98 22.27 3.61
CA LEU A 179 16.67 22.46 4.22
C LEU A 179 15.61 21.70 3.43
N SER A 180 14.76 20.95 4.12
CA SER A 180 13.49 20.45 3.57
C SER A 180 12.33 20.84 4.47
N LEU A 181 11.17 21.01 3.84
CA LEU A 181 9.95 21.47 4.49
C LEU A 181 8.78 20.66 3.95
N THR A 182 7.94 20.14 4.85
CA THR A 182 6.64 19.58 4.49
C THR A 182 5.57 20.24 5.36
N THR A 183 4.54 20.77 4.74
CA THR A 183 3.39 21.34 5.46
C THR A 183 2.10 20.84 4.85
N GLY A 184 1.06 20.74 5.67
CA GLY A 184 -0.21 20.25 5.24
C GLY A 184 -1.38 20.72 6.08
N VAL A 185 -2.55 20.71 5.44
CA VAL A 185 -3.84 20.86 6.09
C VAL A 185 -4.67 19.62 5.75
N PHE A 186 -5.35 19.09 6.75
CA PHE A 186 -6.10 17.86 6.64
C PHE A 186 -7.43 18.02 7.38
N ASN A 187 -8.53 17.85 6.66
CA ASN A 187 -9.87 17.92 7.23
C ASN A 187 -10.60 16.62 6.96
N VAL A 188 -10.91 15.91 8.04
CA VAL A 188 -11.64 14.64 8.04
C VAL A 188 -13.00 14.85 8.67
N MET A 189 -14.04 14.44 7.98
CA MET A 189 -15.41 14.50 8.44
C MET A 189 -16.04 13.10 8.41
N ARG A 190 -16.91 12.81 9.39
CA ARG A 190 -17.71 11.58 9.48
C ARG A 190 -19.15 11.93 9.83
N THR A 191 -20.08 11.11 9.37
CA THR A 191 -21.47 11.23 9.82
C THR A 191 -21.61 10.79 11.28
N VAL A 192 -20.87 9.73 11.66
CA VAL A 192 -20.77 9.21 13.03
C VAL A 192 -19.30 9.04 13.37
N GLY A 193 -18.83 9.70 14.43
CA GLY A 193 -17.46 9.66 14.89
C GLY A 193 -16.75 11.01 14.93
N THR A 194 -15.48 11.01 15.27
CA THR A 194 -14.65 12.20 15.40
C THR A 194 -14.47 12.90 14.05
N ASN A 195 -14.70 14.21 14.04
CA ASN A 195 -14.32 15.09 12.93
C ASN A 195 -13.05 15.83 13.30
N THR A 196 -12.02 15.73 12.46
CA THR A 196 -10.68 16.25 12.76
C THR A 196 -10.20 17.24 11.70
N ARG A 197 -9.74 18.39 12.13
CA ARG A 197 -9.01 19.37 11.32
C ARG A 197 -7.60 19.48 11.88
N ARG A 198 -6.61 19.31 11.02
CA ARG A 198 -5.19 19.37 11.39
C ARG A 198 -4.42 20.27 10.45
N GLY A 199 -3.59 21.13 10.99
CA GLY A 199 -2.47 21.76 10.30
C GLY A 199 -1.17 21.12 10.78
N SER A 200 -0.28 20.78 9.88
CA SER A 200 1.00 20.13 10.17
C SER A 200 2.16 20.83 9.48
N LEU A 201 3.30 20.83 10.13
CA LEU A 201 4.57 21.36 9.62
C LEU A 201 5.71 20.45 10.09
N THR A 202 6.50 19.96 9.15
CA THR A 202 7.76 19.25 9.40
C THR A 202 8.88 20.01 8.73
N VAL A 203 9.95 20.27 9.44
CA VAL A 203 11.15 20.97 8.96
C VAL A 203 12.36 20.12 9.27
N ASP A 204 13.18 19.88 8.27
CA ASP A 204 14.46 19.18 8.40
C ASP A 204 15.59 20.04 7.87
N TYR A 205 16.66 20.12 8.63
CA TYR A 205 17.93 20.64 8.16
C TYR A 205 19.01 19.59 8.36
N GLU A 206 19.58 19.10 7.27
CA GLU A 206 20.58 18.05 7.28
C GLU A 206 21.93 18.57 6.79
N LYS A 207 22.99 18.33 7.54
CA LYS A 207 24.36 18.68 7.17
C LYS A 207 25.26 17.44 7.21
N PRO A 208 25.55 16.82 6.06
CA PRO A 208 26.53 15.74 5.96
C PRO A 208 27.95 16.30 5.94
N PHE A 209 28.91 15.53 6.48
CA PHE A 209 30.35 15.76 6.37
C PHE A 209 31.12 14.45 6.55
N SER A 210 32.36 14.41 6.07
CA SER A 210 33.21 13.23 6.18
C SER A 210 34.45 13.54 7.01
N GLY A 211 34.86 12.62 7.86
CA GLY A 211 36.11 12.68 8.60
C GLY A 211 37.30 12.22 7.75
N SER A 212 38.50 12.43 8.27
CA SER A 212 39.74 12.09 7.58
C SER A 212 40.02 10.58 7.42
N LEU A 213 39.32 9.77 8.19
CA LEU A 213 39.44 8.30 8.16
C LEU A 213 38.37 7.63 7.30
N GLY A 214 37.59 8.42 6.51
CA GLY A 214 36.47 7.93 5.70
C GLY A 214 35.18 7.72 6.47
N ASP A 215 35.16 8.11 7.73
CA ASP A 215 33.98 8.15 8.56
C ASP A 215 33.02 9.23 8.06
N GLN A 216 31.74 8.92 8.07
CA GLN A 216 30.66 9.76 7.58
C GLN A 216 29.77 10.20 8.73
N TRP A 217 29.53 11.49 8.79
CA TRP A 217 28.71 12.13 9.80
C TRP A 217 27.57 12.91 9.16
N LYS A 218 26.46 12.98 9.85
CA LYS A 218 25.35 13.85 9.46
C LYS A 218 24.71 14.43 10.72
N ILE A 219 24.64 15.74 10.79
CA ILE A 219 23.87 16.44 11.82
C ILE A 219 22.50 16.74 11.22
N VAL A 220 21.45 16.40 11.95
CA VAL A 220 20.06 16.66 11.56
C VAL A 220 19.38 17.46 12.65
N LEU A 221 18.76 18.56 12.25
CA LEU A 221 17.78 19.29 13.06
C LEU A 221 16.41 18.99 12.45
N HIS A 222 15.57 18.34 13.23
CA HIS A 222 14.22 17.93 12.83
C HIS A 222 13.20 18.59 13.74
N GLY A 223 12.10 19.05 13.17
CA GLY A 223 11.01 19.62 13.96
C GLY A 223 9.67 19.31 13.36
N ASP A 224 8.77 18.76 14.18
CA ASP A 224 7.36 18.57 13.87
C ASP A 224 6.50 19.53 14.67
N ALA A 225 5.49 20.11 14.03
CA ALA A 225 4.47 20.91 14.68
C ALA A 225 3.09 20.58 14.12
N ASN A 226 2.11 20.34 15.01
CA ASN A 226 0.73 20.05 14.64
C ASN A 226 -0.22 20.90 15.47
N ALA A 227 -1.27 21.42 14.81
CA ALA A 227 -2.40 22.06 15.44
C ALA A 227 -3.70 21.33 15.08
N TYR A 228 -4.55 21.09 16.06
CA TYR A 228 -5.77 20.29 15.93
C TYR A 228 -7.00 21.06 16.41
N ASN A 229 -8.08 20.88 15.66
CA ASN A 229 -9.44 21.14 16.11
C ASN A 229 -10.26 19.88 15.85
N ALA A 230 -10.89 19.30 16.85
CA ALA A 230 -11.75 18.14 16.67
C ALA A 230 -13.07 18.27 17.43
N ASP A 231 -14.13 17.81 16.77
CA ASP A 231 -15.48 17.64 17.32
C ASP A 231 -15.78 16.16 17.48
N ALA A 232 -16.65 15.79 18.42
CA ALA A 232 -16.98 14.40 18.77
C ALA A 232 -15.72 13.55 19.07
N PHE A 233 -14.73 14.14 19.73
CA PHE A 233 -13.45 13.50 20.01
C PHE A 233 -13.59 12.29 20.96
N ASN A 234 -14.68 12.22 21.72
CA ASN A 234 -15.05 11.09 22.57
C ASN A 234 -15.70 9.91 21.83
N GLU A 235 -15.82 10.01 20.50
CA GLU A 235 -16.34 8.94 19.64
C GLU A 235 -15.22 8.25 18.85
N LEU A 236 -15.60 7.22 18.07
CA LEU A 236 -14.71 6.52 17.14
C LEU A 236 -14.00 7.49 16.18
N PRO A 237 -12.73 7.32 15.86
CA PRO A 237 -11.81 6.26 16.31
C PRO A 237 -11.05 6.61 17.61
N ASN A 238 -11.26 7.80 18.17
CA ASN A 238 -10.37 8.36 19.18
C ASN A 238 -10.75 8.00 20.62
N PHE A 239 -12.06 7.97 20.95
CA PHE A 239 -12.55 7.74 22.32
C PHE A 239 -11.88 8.63 23.40
N GLY A 240 -11.59 9.88 23.02
CA GLY A 240 -10.95 10.83 23.91
C GLY A 240 -11.80 11.23 25.10
N PRO A 241 -11.23 11.89 26.12
CA PRO A 241 -11.95 12.26 27.34
C PRO A 241 -12.92 13.44 27.19
N TYR A 242 -12.87 14.14 26.07
CA TYR A 242 -13.66 15.36 25.82
C TYR A 242 -14.41 15.26 24.49
N SER A 243 -15.58 15.91 24.38
CA SER A 243 -16.33 15.99 23.12
C SER A 243 -15.68 16.91 22.09
N ARG A 244 -14.92 17.91 22.56
CA ARG A 244 -14.18 18.85 21.69
C ARG A 244 -12.76 19.04 22.17
N VAL A 245 -11.85 19.21 21.23
CA VAL A 245 -10.46 19.52 21.51
C VAL A 245 -9.93 20.59 20.56
N ASN A 246 -9.22 21.56 21.13
CA ASN A 246 -8.41 22.55 20.44
C ASN A 246 -7.04 22.49 21.07
N THR A 247 -6.05 22.04 20.31
CA THR A 247 -4.70 21.85 20.87
C THR A 247 -3.64 21.99 19.79
N ALA A 248 -2.42 22.30 20.24
CA ALA A 248 -1.27 22.32 19.37
C ALA A 248 -0.06 21.74 20.11
N ARG A 249 0.88 21.23 19.36
CA ARG A 249 2.15 20.70 19.89
C ARG A 249 3.28 20.88 18.91
N GLY A 250 4.49 20.86 19.42
CA GLY A 250 5.72 20.80 18.64
C GLY A 250 6.70 19.82 19.27
N LEU A 251 7.48 19.17 18.45
CA LEU A 251 8.54 18.25 18.85
C LEU A 251 9.84 18.61 18.10
N PRO A 252 10.72 19.42 18.69
CA PRO A 252 12.06 19.60 18.15
C PRO A 252 12.91 18.38 18.48
N GLN A 253 13.70 17.93 17.51
CA GLN A 253 14.64 16.83 17.65
C GLN A 253 15.98 17.22 17.02
N MET A 254 17.05 16.76 17.61
CA MET A 254 18.39 16.86 17.05
C MET A 254 18.98 15.46 16.96
N ALA A 255 19.61 15.14 15.83
CA ALA A 255 20.34 13.90 15.69
C ALA A 255 21.74 14.10 15.18
N VAL A 256 22.61 13.17 15.58
CA VAL A 256 23.93 12.97 15.01
C VAL A 256 23.97 11.53 14.50
N ASP A 257 24.09 11.39 13.20
CA ASP A 257 24.28 10.10 12.53
C ASP A 257 25.77 9.89 12.27
N PHE A 258 26.21 8.68 12.48
CA PHE A 258 27.57 8.21 12.25
C PHE A 258 27.54 6.90 11.46
N ARG A 259 28.39 6.82 10.42
CA ARG A 259 28.64 5.61 9.64
C ARG A 259 30.13 5.49 9.35
N TRP A 260 30.65 4.30 9.44
CA TRP A 260 32.05 4.09 9.10
C TRP A 260 32.20 2.88 8.17
N PRO A 261 32.14 3.09 6.84
CA PRO A 261 32.23 2.01 5.87
C PRO A 261 33.68 1.54 5.70
N PHE A 262 33.94 0.28 6.04
CA PHE A 262 35.19 -0.42 5.75
C PHE A 262 34.97 -1.31 4.55
N ALA A 263 35.61 -0.96 3.42
CA ALA A 263 35.58 -1.75 2.21
C ALA A 263 36.89 -2.49 1.98
N ARG A 264 36.81 -3.74 1.60
CA ARG A 264 37.97 -4.58 1.25
C ARG A 264 37.73 -5.25 -0.10
N ASP A 265 38.68 -5.11 -1.02
CA ASP A 265 38.79 -5.98 -2.16
C ASP A 265 39.58 -7.25 -1.76
N GLY A 266 38.88 -8.37 -1.69
CA GLY A 266 39.43 -9.67 -1.33
C GLY A 266 39.95 -10.47 -2.54
N GLY A 267 40.02 -9.88 -3.74
CA GLY A 267 40.40 -10.58 -4.95
C GLY A 267 39.48 -11.77 -5.24
N ALA A 268 39.98 -13.00 -5.14
CA ALA A 268 39.18 -14.21 -5.33
C ALA A 268 38.03 -14.37 -4.33
N TRP A 269 38.07 -13.67 -3.20
CA TRP A 269 37.02 -13.64 -2.17
C TRP A 269 35.98 -12.52 -2.38
N GLY A 270 36.09 -11.76 -3.48
CA GLY A 270 35.19 -10.67 -3.82
C GLY A 270 35.32 -9.43 -2.94
N THR A 271 34.44 -8.48 -3.16
CA THR A 271 34.38 -7.23 -2.40
C THR A 271 33.55 -7.41 -1.12
N GLN A 272 34.09 -6.96 -0.02
CA GLN A 272 33.48 -7.02 1.31
C GLN A 272 33.29 -5.62 1.86
N LEU A 273 32.12 -5.37 2.48
CA LEU A 273 31.79 -4.15 3.20
C LEU A 273 31.40 -4.50 4.63
N LEU A 274 31.93 -3.76 5.60
CA LEU A 274 31.47 -3.77 6.98
C LEU A 274 31.27 -2.31 7.43
N GLU A 275 30.08 -1.98 7.89
CA GLU A 275 29.71 -0.62 8.23
C GLU A 275 29.02 -0.56 9.60
N PRO A 276 29.73 -0.19 10.68
CA PRO A 276 29.11 0.24 11.91
C PRO A 276 28.29 1.51 11.70
N ILE A 277 27.07 1.52 12.22
CA ILE A 277 26.13 2.66 12.14
C ILE A 277 25.67 3.00 13.54
N ALA A 278 25.69 4.29 13.87
CA ALA A 278 25.16 4.81 15.13
C ALA A 278 24.39 6.11 14.88
N GLN A 279 23.34 6.33 15.63
CA GLN A 279 22.58 7.57 15.64
C GLN A 279 22.24 7.92 17.08
N LEU A 280 22.52 9.15 17.47
CA LEU A 280 22.04 9.71 18.74
C LEU A 280 20.95 10.74 18.43
N VAL A 281 19.76 10.53 18.98
CA VAL A 281 18.64 11.47 18.86
C VAL A 281 18.34 12.06 20.23
N VAL A 282 18.22 13.37 20.29
CA VAL A 282 17.84 14.13 21.47
C VAL A 282 16.54 14.88 21.20
N ALA A 283 15.50 14.56 21.97
CA ALA A 283 14.19 15.17 21.86
C ALA A 283 13.52 15.27 23.24
N PRO A 284 12.56 16.17 23.44
CA PRO A 284 11.68 16.14 24.59
C PRO A 284 10.92 14.81 24.69
N GLN A 285 10.61 14.38 25.93
CA GLN A 285 9.78 13.21 26.15
C GLN A 285 8.32 13.54 25.82
N THR A 286 7.67 12.71 24.99
CA THR A 286 6.29 12.92 24.57
C THR A 286 5.26 12.23 25.45
N GLY A 287 5.53 11.02 25.90
CA GLY A 287 4.68 10.26 26.83
C GLY A 287 3.37 9.73 26.24
N ASP A 288 2.67 8.93 27.04
CA ASP A 288 1.41 8.22 26.70
C ASP A 288 0.16 9.12 26.65
N SER A 289 0.24 10.33 27.20
CA SER A 289 -0.85 11.30 27.16
C SER A 289 -1.27 11.72 25.74
N GLN A 290 -0.41 11.46 24.73
CA GLN A 290 -0.71 11.78 23.34
C GLN A 290 -2.04 11.16 22.89
N MET A 291 -2.30 9.88 23.17
CA MET A 291 -3.53 9.19 22.77
C MET A 291 -4.79 9.76 23.43
N ARG A 292 -4.65 10.53 24.51
CA ARG A 292 -5.77 11.14 25.24
C ARG A 292 -6.01 12.60 24.88
N LEU A 293 -5.00 13.29 24.38
CA LEU A 293 -5.03 14.74 24.19
C LEU A 293 -5.06 15.16 22.71
N TYR A 294 -4.66 14.29 21.82
CA TYR A 294 -4.56 14.59 20.39
C TYR A 294 -5.34 13.56 19.56
N PRO A 295 -6.12 14.01 18.57
CA PRO A 295 -6.74 13.11 17.61
C PRO A 295 -5.71 12.27 16.87
N ASN A 296 -6.01 11.00 16.61
CA ASN A 296 -5.18 10.09 15.84
C ASN A 296 -5.96 9.57 14.63
N GLU A 297 -5.62 10.04 13.45
CA GLU A 297 -6.24 9.67 12.18
C GLU A 297 -5.30 8.89 11.26
N ASP A 298 -3.97 9.04 11.44
CA ASP A 298 -2.98 8.50 10.51
C ASP A 298 -1.87 7.65 11.16
N SER A 299 -1.77 7.63 12.49
CA SER A 299 -0.78 6.83 13.21
C SER A 299 -1.40 5.56 13.80
N LEU A 300 -2.02 4.76 12.92
CA LEU A 300 -2.81 3.57 13.28
C LEU A 300 -2.08 2.26 12.99
N ASP A 301 -0.96 2.32 12.29
CA ASP A 301 -0.16 1.17 11.91
C ASP A 301 1.31 1.37 12.30
N PHE A 302 1.94 0.30 12.75
CA PHE A 302 3.32 0.35 13.20
C PHE A 302 3.89 -1.07 13.32
N GLU A 303 5.07 -1.29 12.76
CA GLU A 303 5.89 -2.47 13.02
C GLU A 303 7.35 -2.05 13.13
N PHE A 304 8.01 -2.42 14.22
CA PHE A 304 9.42 -2.10 14.42
C PHE A 304 10.30 -3.06 13.64
N THR A 305 11.07 -2.54 12.70
CA THR A 305 11.95 -3.30 11.81
C THR A 305 13.26 -2.54 11.57
N ASP A 306 14.17 -3.13 10.80
CA ASP A 306 15.38 -2.48 10.30
C ASP A 306 15.10 -1.20 9.51
N ALA A 307 13.94 -1.12 8.86
CA ALA A 307 13.58 0.03 7.99
C ALA A 307 13.30 1.32 8.78
N ASN A 308 12.80 1.22 10.00
CA ASN A 308 12.49 2.38 10.85
C ASN A 308 13.36 2.51 12.10
N LEU A 309 14.41 1.69 12.23
CA LEU A 309 15.36 1.75 13.37
C LEU A 309 15.93 3.17 13.57
N PHE A 310 16.28 3.85 12.47
CA PHE A 310 16.88 5.18 12.47
C PHE A 310 15.89 6.32 12.18
N GLY A 311 14.58 6.02 12.16
CA GLY A 311 13.54 7.02 11.94
C GLY A 311 13.40 8.00 13.10
N PHE A 312 13.13 9.29 12.79
CA PHE A 312 12.80 10.30 13.80
C PHE A 312 11.44 10.02 14.42
N ASN A 313 10.46 9.69 13.60
CA ASN A 313 9.18 9.17 14.04
C ASN A 313 9.02 7.74 13.52
N ARG A 314 8.87 6.77 14.41
CA ARG A 314 8.68 5.36 14.05
C ARG A 314 7.21 5.00 13.86
N PHE A 315 6.28 5.86 14.22
CA PHE A 315 4.88 5.73 13.86
C PHE A 315 4.67 6.10 12.38
N THR A 316 3.64 5.53 11.76
CA THR A 316 3.11 6.03 10.50
C THR A 316 2.43 7.38 10.74
N GLY A 317 2.39 8.24 9.73
CA GLY A 317 1.75 9.55 9.84
C GLY A 317 2.43 10.52 10.81
N THR A 318 1.66 11.46 11.35
CA THR A 318 2.15 12.55 12.21
C THR A 318 1.36 12.73 13.50
N ASP A 319 0.31 11.94 13.71
CA ASP A 319 -0.58 12.09 14.88
C ASP A 319 0.00 11.50 16.16
N LEU A 320 0.89 10.52 16.07
CA LEU A 320 1.71 10.09 17.19
C LEU A 320 3.18 10.43 16.91
N MET A 321 3.87 10.91 17.92
CA MET A 321 5.26 11.37 17.83
C MET A 321 6.16 10.60 18.79
N ASP A 322 7.30 10.11 18.28
CA ASP A 322 8.30 9.36 19.02
C ASP A 322 9.38 10.31 19.58
N GLY A 323 9.20 10.71 20.82
CA GLY A 323 10.11 11.62 21.53
C GLY A 323 11.15 10.91 22.40
N GLY A 324 11.85 11.71 23.22
CA GLY A 324 12.84 11.26 24.18
C GLY A 324 14.26 11.13 23.62
N VAL A 325 15.21 10.88 24.51
CA VAL A 325 16.63 10.68 24.15
C VAL A 325 16.84 9.20 23.84
N ARG A 326 17.42 8.92 22.67
CA ARG A 326 17.68 7.54 22.22
C ARG A 326 18.96 7.42 21.40
N ALA A 327 19.60 6.28 21.51
CA ALA A 327 20.72 5.85 20.68
C ALA A 327 20.30 4.63 19.86
N ASN A 328 20.46 4.70 18.55
CA ASN A 328 20.22 3.61 17.63
C ASN A 328 21.55 3.11 17.10
N VAL A 329 21.79 1.80 17.14
CA VAL A 329 23.03 1.21 16.64
C VAL A 329 22.73 0.05 15.71
N ALA A 330 23.55 -0.10 14.68
CA ALA A 330 23.49 -1.23 13.77
C ALA A 330 24.86 -1.60 13.24
N LEU A 331 24.99 -2.84 12.83
CA LEU A 331 26.08 -3.32 12.02
C LEU A 331 25.53 -3.79 10.68
N HIS A 332 26.01 -3.18 9.61
CA HIS A 332 25.71 -3.56 8.24
C HIS A 332 26.91 -4.27 7.63
N GLY A 333 26.67 -5.33 6.89
CA GLY A 333 27.70 -6.08 6.18
C GLY A 333 27.20 -6.49 4.80
N ALA A 334 28.06 -6.37 3.79
CA ALA A 334 27.77 -6.84 2.45
C ALA A 334 28.97 -7.61 1.85
N TRP A 335 28.67 -8.60 1.04
CA TRP A 335 29.66 -9.42 0.35
C TRP A 335 29.22 -9.68 -1.08
N TYR A 336 30.09 -9.31 -2.03
CA TYR A 336 29.87 -9.45 -3.46
C TYR A 336 30.95 -10.36 -4.04
N LEU A 337 30.59 -11.56 -4.45
CA LEU A 337 31.52 -12.60 -4.92
C LEU A 337 30.97 -13.28 -6.19
N GLY A 338 31.56 -12.99 -7.38
CA GLY A 338 31.31 -13.76 -8.59
C GLY A 338 29.86 -13.90 -9.01
N GLY A 339 29.01 -12.89 -8.75
CA GLY A 339 27.57 -12.93 -8.98
C GLY A 339 26.74 -13.35 -7.75
N THR A 340 27.38 -13.76 -6.66
CA THR A 340 26.74 -13.95 -5.34
C THR A 340 26.70 -12.63 -4.60
N THR A 341 25.56 -12.30 -4.02
CA THR A 341 25.38 -11.15 -3.15
C THR A 341 24.88 -11.62 -1.78
N PHE A 342 25.53 -11.17 -0.74
CA PHE A 342 25.01 -11.21 0.62
C PHE A 342 24.98 -9.78 1.16
N ASP A 343 23.85 -9.37 1.74
CA ASP A 343 23.68 -8.09 2.43
C ASP A 343 22.94 -8.34 3.73
N GLY A 344 23.43 -7.82 4.83
CA GLY A 344 22.83 -8.05 6.14
C GLY A 344 22.98 -6.85 7.06
N LEU A 345 21.96 -6.61 7.85
CA LEU A 345 21.93 -5.58 8.89
C LEU A 345 21.34 -6.17 10.17
N VAL A 346 21.96 -5.87 11.30
CA VAL A 346 21.43 -6.13 12.63
C VAL A 346 21.54 -4.87 13.47
N GLY A 347 20.50 -4.55 14.23
CA GLY A 347 20.50 -3.33 15.02
C GLY A 347 19.55 -3.35 16.20
N GLN A 348 19.70 -2.35 17.06
CA GLN A 348 18.94 -2.19 18.29
C GLN A 348 18.86 -0.72 18.69
N SER A 349 17.80 -0.35 19.41
CA SER A 349 17.57 1.01 19.92
C SER A 349 17.64 1.01 21.45
N TYR A 350 18.26 2.04 22.00
CA TYR A 350 18.39 2.27 23.45
C TYR A 350 17.79 3.64 23.77
N ARG A 351 16.95 3.72 24.82
CA ARG A 351 16.33 4.99 25.26
C ARG A 351 16.56 5.22 26.74
N THR A 352 16.56 6.48 27.13
CA THR A 352 16.76 6.86 28.55
C THR A 352 15.58 6.46 29.43
N ASN A 353 14.35 6.51 28.90
CA ASN A 353 13.14 6.22 29.64
C ASN A 353 12.25 5.24 28.86
N LYS A 354 11.45 4.44 29.58
CA LYS A 354 10.36 3.67 28.97
C LYS A 354 9.36 4.62 28.30
N ASP A 355 8.70 4.13 27.25
CA ASP A 355 7.68 4.89 26.55
C ASP A 355 6.40 4.05 26.43
N ASN A 356 5.41 4.35 27.26
CA ASN A 356 4.14 3.65 27.29
C ASN A 356 3.27 3.89 26.06
N LEU A 357 3.67 4.82 25.17
CA LEU A 357 3.02 4.99 23.88
C LEU A 357 3.21 3.76 22.99
N PHE A 358 4.32 3.05 23.18
CA PHE A 358 4.60 1.79 22.52
C PHE A 358 4.14 0.62 23.41
N PRO A 359 3.24 -0.28 22.94
CA PRO A 359 2.87 -1.47 23.70
C PRO A 359 4.05 -2.42 23.89
N GLU A 360 4.02 -3.25 24.91
CA GLU A 360 5.10 -4.21 25.23
C GLU A 360 5.46 -5.11 24.05
N ALA A 361 4.44 -5.59 23.33
CA ALA A 361 4.62 -6.45 22.16
C ALA A 361 5.23 -5.74 20.93
N SER A 362 5.32 -4.40 20.94
CA SER A 362 5.89 -3.62 19.83
C SER A 362 7.42 -3.74 19.72
N GLY A 363 8.08 -4.12 20.80
CA GLY A 363 9.53 -4.18 20.88
C GLY A 363 10.24 -2.85 21.15
N LEU A 364 9.47 -1.74 21.40
CA LEU A 364 10.01 -0.40 21.68
C LEU A 364 9.58 0.17 23.04
N HIS A 365 8.77 -0.56 23.80
CA HIS A 365 8.25 -0.11 25.09
C HIS A 365 9.34 0.18 26.12
N ASP A 366 10.31 -0.71 26.21
CA ASP A 366 11.35 -0.65 27.22
C ASP A 366 12.53 0.26 26.84
N GLN A 367 13.45 0.47 27.79
CA GLN A 367 14.67 1.24 27.56
C GLN A 367 15.58 0.60 26.50
N VAL A 368 15.55 -0.73 26.39
CA VAL A 368 16.26 -1.50 25.36
C VAL A 368 15.23 -2.13 24.44
N SER A 369 15.32 -1.87 23.15
CA SER A 369 14.40 -2.43 22.17
C SER A 369 14.64 -3.92 21.91
N ASP A 370 13.70 -4.56 21.24
CA ASP A 370 13.96 -5.81 20.54
C ASP A 370 15.07 -5.63 19.50
N ILE A 371 15.69 -6.74 19.10
CA ILE A 371 16.72 -6.76 18.06
C ILE A 371 16.04 -6.87 16.71
N VAL A 372 16.38 -5.98 15.78
CA VAL A 372 15.92 -6.04 14.39
C VAL A 372 17.04 -6.49 13.47
N ALA A 373 16.71 -7.34 12.51
CA ALA A 373 17.69 -7.82 11.55
C ALA A 373 17.05 -8.00 10.16
N ARG A 374 17.88 -7.81 9.14
CA ARG A 374 17.57 -8.11 7.75
C ARG A 374 18.74 -8.85 7.12
N GLY A 375 18.47 -9.86 6.30
CA GLY A 375 19.42 -10.53 5.45
C GLY A 375 18.88 -10.72 4.04
N THR A 376 19.67 -10.40 3.03
CA THR A 376 19.39 -10.70 1.63
C THR A 376 20.51 -11.60 1.10
N PHE A 377 20.16 -12.69 0.47
CA PHE A 377 21.11 -13.66 -0.08
C PHE A 377 20.69 -14.04 -1.50
N ALA A 378 21.53 -13.69 -2.47
CA ALA A 378 21.36 -14.02 -3.87
C ALA A 378 22.67 -14.69 -4.38
N PRO A 379 22.84 -16.02 -4.20
CA PRO A 379 24.07 -16.72 -4.59
C PRO A 379 24.21 -16.83 -6.10
N THR A 380 23.12 -16.74 -6.83
CA THR A 380 23.06 -16.77 -8.28
C THR A 380 21.79 -16.07 -8.75
N ARG A 381 21.66 -15.80 -10.04
CA ARG A 381 20.43 -15.22 -10.64
C ARG A 381 19.20 -16.12 -10.57
N TRP A 382 19.34 -17.39 -10.15
CA TRP A 382 18.21 -18.32 -10.01
C TRP A 382 17.70 -18.49 -8.58
N LEU A 383 18.33 -17.85 -7.58
CA LEU A 383 17.91 -17.88 -6.18
C LEU A 383 18.04 -16.50 -5.55
N ASP A 384 16.92 -16.00 -5.00
CA ASP A 384 16.84 -14.79 -4.18
C ASP A 384 16.14 -15.13 -2.87
N LEU A 385 16.72 -14.71 -1.77
CA LEU A 385 16.15 -14.82 -0.44
C LEU A 385 16.31 -13.51 0.31
N THR A 386 15.21 -12.96 0.81
CA THR A 386 15.22 -11.84 1.76
C THR A 386 14.49 -12.28 3.02
N TYR A 387 15.14 -12.08 4.16
CA TYR A 387 14.57 -12.36 5.45
C TYR A 387 14.74 -11.15 6.37
N ARG A 388 13.65 -10.72 6.95
CA ARG A 388 13.60 -9.62 7.92
C ARG A 388 12.96 -10.13 9.19
N THR A 389 13.50 -9.76 10.34
CA THR A 389 13.00 -10.27 11.63
C THR A 389 13.16 -9.26 12.74
N ARG A 390 12.31 -9.39 13.75
CA ARG A 390 12.44 -8.80 15.07
C ARG A 390 12.45 -9.89 16.12
N LEU A 391 13.46 -9.89 16.94
CA LEU A 391 13.70 -10.88 17.99
C LEU A 391 13.55 -10.23 19.36
N ASP A 392 12.85 -10.90 20.26
CA ASP A 392 12.80 -10.50 21.67
C ASP A 392 14.20 -10.34 22.25
N LYS A 393 14.46 -9.21 22.89
CA LYS A 393 15.80 -8.84 23.40
C LYS A 393 16.38 -9.79 24.43
N ASN A 394 15.54 -10.53 25.17
CA ASN A 394 15.97 -11.41 26.27
C ASN A 394 16.01 -12.88 25.84
N SER A 395 14.95 -13.35 25.18
CA SER A 395 14.79 -14.77 24.82
C SER A 395 15.23 -15.08 23.38
N LEU A 396 15.45 -14.06 22.54
CA LEU A 396 15.66 -14.19 21.09
C LEU A 396 14.50 -14.87 20.36
N ALA A 397 13.34 -14.98 20.98
CA ALA A 397 12.14 -15.50 20.33
C ALA A 397 11.71 -14.57 19.21
N THR A 398 11.29 -15.13 18.08
CA THR A 398 10.79 -14.36 16.95
C THR A 398 9.48 -13.67 17.30
N ARG A 399 9.45 -12.35 17.19
CA ARG A 399 8.27 -11.50 17.38
C ARG A 399 7.67 -11.03 16.05
N PHE A 400 8.52 -10.89 15.06
CA PHE A 400 8.16 -10.57 13.69
C PHE A 400 9.09 -11.31 12.73
N ALA A 401 8.55 -11.82 11.65
CA ALA A 401 9.30 -12.37 10.53
C ALA A 401 8.60 -12.04 9.21
N ASP A 402 9.36 -11.60 8.24
CA ASP A 402 8.97 -11.41 6.87
C ASP A 402 10.03 -12.06 5.98
N ALA A 403 9.65 -13.10 5.27
CA ALA A 403 10.54 -13.86 4.41
C ALA A 403 9.97 -13.90 2.99
N VAL A 404 10.79 -13.60 2.02
CA VAL A 404 10.48 -13.77 0.60
C VAL A 404 11.61 -14.55 -0.05
N ALA A 405 11.27 -15.64 -0.70
CA ALA A 405 12.22 -16.47 -1.44
C ALA A 405 11.71 -16.71 -2.86
N SER A 406 12.61 -16.74 -3.81
CA SER A 406 12.31 -17.04 -5.21
C SER A 406 13.43 -17.92 -5.77
N VAL A 407 13.05 -19.05 -6.34
CA VAL A 407 13.98 -20.02 -6.92
C VAL A 407 13.51 -20.46 -8.30
N GLY A 408 14.42 -20.49 -9.25
CA GLY A 408 14.16 -20.94 -10.61
C GLY A 408 14.80 -20.08 -11.68
N VAL A 409 14.54 -20.43 -12.90
CA VAL A 409 14.99 -19.74 -14.12
C VAL A 409 13.78 -19.09 -14.81
N ASP A 410 14.00 -18.30 -15.85
CA ASP A 410 12.93 -17.60 -16.57
C ASP A 410 11.85 -18.54 -17.13
N LYS A 411 12.22 -19.79 -17.43
CA LYS A 411 11.28 -20.82 -17.89
C LYS A 411 10.42 -21.42 -16.78
N PHE A 412 10.91 -21.41 -15.55
CA PHE A 412 10.20 -21.97 -14.39
C PHE A 412 10.75 -21.37 -13.10
N ARG A 413 9.89 -20.67 -12.35
CA ARG A 413 10.22 -20.03 -11.08
C ARG A 413 9.14 -20.29 -10.04
N VAL A 414 9.58 -20.65 -8.86
CA VAL A 414 8.74 -20.77 -7.65
C VAL A 414 9.11 -19.64 -6.72
N SER A 415 8.11 -18.96 -6.16
CA SER A 415 8.29 -17.96 -5.12
C SER A 415 7.51 -18.36 -3.87
N GLY A 416 8.03 -17.98 -2.72
CA GLY A 416 7.38 -18.18 -1.43
C GLY A 416 7.49 -16.92 -0.59
N GLY A 417 6.43 -16.62 0.14
CA GLY A 417 6.39 -15.56 1.14
C GLY A 417 5.92 -16.14 2.47
N TYR A 418 6.46 -15.63 3.55
CA TYR A 418 6.03 -15.95 4.90
C TYR A 418 6.00 -14.68 5.73
N ILE A 419 4.89 -14.41 6.40
CA ILE A 419 4.76 -13.32 7.34
C ILE A 419 4.27 -13.83 8.69
N TYR A 420 4.91 -13.34 9.74
CA TYR A 420 4.53 -13.63 11.11
C TYR A 420 4.71 -12.37 11.97
N THR A 421 3.70 -12.05 12.79
CA THR A 421 3.83 -11.01 13.82
C THR A 421 2.99 -11.33 15.03
N THR A 422 3.52 -11.02 16.21
CA THR A 422 2.82 -11.16 17.50
C THR A 422 2.03 -9.91 17.89
N PHE A 423 2.23 -8.80 17.18
CA PHE A 423 1.64 -7.51 17.48
C PHE A 423 0.63 -7.09 16.39
N ASN A 424 -0.49 -6.54 16.81
CA ASN A 424 -1.48 -5.93 15.93
C ASN A 424 -1.69 -4.46 16.35
N PRO A 425 -1.01 -3.52 15.70
CA PRO A 425 -1.10 -2.10 16.05
C PRO A 425 -2.51 -1.55 15.86
N TYR A 426 -3.23 -2.01 14.84
CA TYR A 426 -4.57 -1.52 14.53
C TYR A 426 -5.55 -1.74 15.69
N THR A 427 -5.55 -2.92 16.31
CA THR A 427 -6.43 -3.21 17.46
C THR A 427 -6.03 -2.44 18.70
N TYR A 428 -4.74 -2.19 18.88
CA TYR A 428 -4.24 -1.43 20.01
C TYR A 428 -4.61 0.06 19.93
N TYR A 429 -4.25 0.72 18.82
CA TYR A 429 -4.45 2.16 18.68
C TYR A 429 -5.92 2.55 18.45
N ASN A 430 -6.73 1.69 17.88
CA ASN A 430 -8.16 1.91 17.72
C ASN A 430 -9.00 1.39 18.90
N GLN A 431 -8.38 0.74 19.90
CA GLN A 431 -9.05 0.20 21.09
C GLN A 431 -10.23 -0.73 20.78
N ILE A 432 -10.15 -1.47 19.69
CA ILE A 432 -11.17 -2.43 19.24
C ILE A 432 -10.70 -3.88 19.43
N ALA A 433 -11.67 -4.78 19.60
CA ALA A 433 -11.37 -6.19 19.63
C ALA A 433 -10.80 -6.67 18.28
N PRO A 434 -9.84 -7.63 18.25
CA PRO A 434 -9.36 -8.22 17.02
C PRO A 434 -10.52 -8.77 16.19
N PRO A 435 -10.59 -8.51 14.88
CA PRO A 435 -11.60 -9.12 14.03
C PRO A 435 -11.48 -10.65 14.08
N PRO A 436 -12.60 -11.39 14.09
CA PRO A 436 -12.55 -12.85 14.07
C PRO A 436 -11.94 -13.37 12.76
N ALA A 437 -11.31 -14.53 12.81
CA ALA A 437 -10.81 -15.20 11.62
C ALA A 437 -11.92 -15.41 10.59
N GLY A 438 -11.61 -15.20 9.31
CA GLY A 438 -12.59 -15.24 8.23
C GLY A 438 -13.39 -13.94 8.02
N SER A 439 -13.25 -12.96 8.91
CA SER A 439 -13.73 -11.60 8.70
C SER A 439 -12.93 -10.92 7.58
N PRO A 440 -13.55 -10.06 6.75
CA PRO A 440 -12.82 -9.29 5.74
C PRO A 440 -11.81 -8.30 6.32
N PHE A 441 -11.88 -8.00 7.62
CA PHE A 441 -10.90 -7.19 8.37
C PHE A 441 -9.86 -8.02 9.10
N TYR A 442 -9.93 -9.35 8.97
CA TYR A 442 -8.92 -10.23 9.52
C TYR A 442 -7.68 -10.19 8.63
N PHE A 443 -6.59 -9.67 9.18
CA PHE A 443 -5.28 -9.75 8.55
C PHE A 443 -4.55 -10.94 9.16
N PRO A 444 -4.22 -11.97 8.38
CA PRO A 444 -3.41 -13.08 8.85
C PRO A 444 -2.08 -12.58 9.42
N ARG A 445 -1.76 -12.99 10.65
CA ARG A 445 -0.50 -12.67 11.30
C ARG A 445 0.48 -13.84 11.31
N ASN A 446 0.11 -14.91 10.65
CA ASN A 446 0.93 -16.10 10.41
C ASN A 446 0.46 -16.71 9.10
N GLU A 447 1.01 -16.21 8.00
CA GLU A 447 0.56 -16.56 6.65
C GLU A 447 1.73 -17.03 5.78
N VAL A 448 1.47 -18.05 4.97
CA VAL A 448 2.36 -18.46 3.89
C VAL A 448 1.70 -18.20 2.54
N THR A 449 2.48 -17.66 1.61
CA THR A 449 2.11 -17.48 0.21
C THR A 449 3.04 -18.30 -0.67
N LEU A 450 2.50 -18.92 -1.71
CA LEU A 450 3.27 -19.62 -2.73
C LEU A 450 2.88 -19.06 -4.09
N GLY A 451 3.86 -18.86 -4.94
CA GLY A 451 3.71 -18.43 -6.32
C GLY A 451 4.46 -19.36 -7.26
N LEU A 452 3.91 -19.59 -8.41
CA LEU A 452 4.49 -20.34 -9.50
C LEU A 452 4.42 -19.51 -10.77
N SER A 453 5.50 -19.43 -11.53
CA SER A 453 5.49 -18.88 -12.87
C SER A 453 6.30 -19.77 -13.81
N SER A 454 5.80 -19.97 -15.03
CA SER A 454 6.44 -20.80 -16.03
C SER A 454 6.19 -20.22 -17.42
N LYS A 455 7.23 -20.25 -18.28
CA LYS A 455 7.15 -19.78 -19.66
C LYS A 455 7.80 -20.78 -20.60
N TRP A 456 7.01 -21.32 -21.55
CA TRP A 456 7.44 -22.30 -22.55
C TRP A 456 7.00 -21.85 -23.94
N GLY A 457 7.90 -21.24 -24.70
CA GLY A 457 7.53 -20.66 -25.99
C GLY A 457 6.45 -19.58 -25.79
N ASP A 458 5.31 -19.81 -26.44
CA ASP A 458 4.15 -18.92 -26.43
C ASP A 458 3.21 -19.15 -25.24
N TYR A 459 3.50 -20.13 -24.38
CA TYR A 459 2.70 -20.44 -23.20
C TYR A 459 3.29 -19.83 -21.94
N ARG A 460 2.43 -19.21 -21.12
CA ARG A 460 2.72 -18.74 -19.77
C ARG A 460 1.74 -19.36 -18.79
N PHE A 461 2.25 -19.87 -17.70
CA PHE A 461 1.45 -20.38 -16.59
C PHE A 461 1.84 -19.64 -15.33
N THR A 462 0.84 -19.16 -14.59
CA THR A 462 1.06 -18.60 -13.24
C THR A 462 0.10 -19.28 -12.29
N GLY A 463 0.51 -19.41 -11.04
CA GLY A 463 -0.31 -19.94 -9.99
C GLY A 463 0.06 -19.32 -8.65
N TYR A 464 -0.92 -19.20 -7.76
CA TYR A 464 -0.68 -18.74 -6.41
C TYR A 464 -1.56 -19.46 -5.40
N ALA A 465 -1.08 -19.53 -4.18
CA ALA A 465 -1.84 -20.03 -3.03
C ALA A 465 -1.47 -19.22 -1.79
N ARG A 466 -2.46 -18.91 -0.95
CA ARG A 466 -2.31 -18.24 0.32
C ARG A 466 -2.98 -19.05 1.42
N ARG A 467 -2.28 -19.27 2.53
CA ARG A 467 -2.79 -20.05 3.67
C ARG A 467 -2.46 -19.34 4.98
N ASP A 468 -3.48 -19.17 5.80
CA ASP A 468 -3.33 -18.75 7.20
C ASP A 468 -2.94 -19.98 8.03
N LEU A 469 -1.76 -19.93 8.62
CA LEU A 469 -1.21 -21.01 9.45
C LEU A 469 -1.77 -20.98 10.88
N ALA A 470 -2.22 -19.83 11.37
CA ALA A 470 -2.80 -19.72 12.71
C ALA A 470 -4.17 -20.41 12.78
N THR A 471 -5.00 -20.24 11.76
CA THR A 471 -6.31 -20.89 11.64
C THR A 471 -6.27 -22.19 10.84
N ASN A 472 -5.15 -22.49 10.21
CA ASN A 472 -4.95 -23.61 9.30
C ASN A 472 -5.92 -23.63 8.10
N GLN A 473 -6.35 -22.45 7.63
CA GLN A 473 -7.31 -22.27 6.55
C GLN A 473 -6.66 -21.72 5.29
N MET A 474 -7.15 -22.17 4.13
CA MET A 474 -6.81 -21.52 2.86
C MET A 474 -7.50 -20.16 2.78
N VAL A 475 -6.77 -19.16 2.28
CA VAL A 475 -7.28 -17.80 2.05
C VAL A 475 -7.70 -17.64 0.59
N ALA A 476 -6.82 -18.00 -0.33
CA ALA A 476 -7.09 -17.94 -1.75
C ALA A 476 -6.18 -18.90 -2.54
N VAL A 477 -6.65 -19.35 -3.70
CA VAL A 477 -5.84 -20.03 -4.72
C VAL A 477 -6.22 -19.49 -6.08
N GLY A 478 -5.28 -19.46 -7.01
CA GLY A 478 -5.54 -19.09 -8.40
C GLY A 478 -4.52 -19.69 -9.34
N ALA A 479 -4.92 -19.82 -10.60
CA ALA A 479 -4.06 -20.27 -11.68
C ALA A 479 -4.47 -19.59 -12.99
N ASP A 480 -3.49 -19.15 -13.76
CA ASP A 480 -3.67 -18.57 -15.08
C ASP A 480 -2.86 -19.36 -16.11
N ALA A 481 -3.46 -19.63 -17.25
CA ALA A 481 -2.83 -20.24 -18.41
C ALA A 481 -3.02 -19.31 -19.60
N ILE A 482 -1.95 -18.77 -20.10
CA ILE A 482 -1.94 -17.80 -21.19
C ILE A 482 -1.19 -18.40 -22.36
N TYR A 483 -1.82 -18.44 -23.53
CA TYR A 483 -1.17 -18.66 -24.82
C TYR A 483 -1.11 -17.33 -25.56
N GLU A 484 0.06 -16.96 -26.04
CA GLU A 484 0.29 -15.70 -26.73
C GLU A 484 1.19 -15.91 -27.94
N ASP A 485 0.64 -15.74 -29.15
CA ASP A 485 1.39 -15.73 -30.39
C ASP A 485 1.42 -14.31 -31.04
N GLU A 486 1.82 -14.22 -32.30
CA GLU A 486 1.87 -12.93 -33.02
C GLU A 486 0.48 -12.34 -33.28
N CYS A 487 -0.57 -13.15 -33.31
CA CYS A 487 -1.92 -12.78 -33.73
C CYS A 487 -2.90 -12.63 -32.58
N PHE A 488 -2.84 -13.48 -31.57
CA PHE A 488 -3.81 -13.47 -30.49
C PHE A 488 -3.23 -13.88 -29.13
N ILE A 489 -3.97 -13.55 -28.07
CA ILE A 489 -3.75 -14.02 -26.71
C ILE A 489 -4.99 -14.78 -26.28
N PHE A 490 -4.83 -16.02 -25.83
CA PHE A 490 -5.83 -16.79 -25.13
C PHE A 490 -5.46 -16.86 -23.65
N ASP A 491 -6.38 -16.47 -22.76
CA ASP A 491 -6.15 -16.38 -21.31
C ASP A 491 -7.27 -17.13 -20.58
N LEU A 492 -6.90 -18.18 -19.85
CA LEU A 492 -7.77 -18.95 -18.97
C LEU A 492 -7.36 -18.67 -17.53
N ARG A 493 -8.30 -18.12 -16.74
CA ARG A 493 -8.09 -17.83 -15.31
C ARG A 493 -9.03 -18.65 -14.46
N LEU A 494 -8.45 -19.21 -13.40
CA LEU A 494 -9.16 -19.96 -12.37
C LEU A 494 -8.84 -19.30 -11.04
N SER A 495 -9.85 -18.98 -10.25
CA SER A 495 -9.63 -18.41 -8.91
C SER A 495 -10.66 -18.95 -7.92
N ARG A 496 -10.22 -19.11 -6.67
CA ARG A 496 -11.08 -19.44 -5.55
C ARG A 496 -10.66 -18.68 -4.31
N ARG A 497 -11.58 -17.90 -3.76
CA ARG A 497 -11.50 -17.25 -2.46
C ARG A 497 -12.22 -18.10 -1.43
N TYR A 498 -11.60 -18.28 -0.26
CA TYR A 498 -12.15 -19.05 0.86
C TYR A 498 -12.63 -18.16 2.02
N THR A 499 -12.28 -16.85 2.00
CA THR A 499 -12.69 -15.91 3.04
C THR A 499 -14.15 -15.50 2.88
N SER A 500 -14.87 -15.39 3.99
CA SER A 500 -16.25 -14.94 4.01
C SER A 500 -16.34 -13.41 3.91
N ILE A 501 -17.23 -12.91 3.05
CA ILE A 501 -17.52 -11.48 2.91
C ILE A 501 -19.04 -11.33 2.80
N ASN A 502 -19.67 -10.53 3.66
CA ASN A 502 -21.12 -10.23 3.63
C ASN A 502 -22.03 -11.46 3.55
N GLY A 503 -21.67 -12.54 4.26
CA GLY A 503 -22.44 -13.78 4.22
C GLY A 503 -22.10 -14.72 3.05
N ASP A 504 -21.29 -14.28 2.10
CA ASP A 504 -20.70 -15.14 1.06
C ASP A 504 -19.49 -15.91 1.64
N ASN A 505 -19.59 -17.23 1.67
CA ASN A 505 -18.56 -18.11 2.26
C ASN A 505 -17.41 -18.43 1.31
N GLY A 506 -17.19 -17.59 0.33
CA GLY A 506 -16.17 -17.73 -0.69
C GLY A 506 -16.74 -17.83 -2.09
N SER A 507 -15.94 -17.56 -3.09
CA SER A 507 -16.33 -17.60 -4.50
C SER A 507 -15.33 -18.39 -5.33
N THR A 508 -15.83 -19.06 -6.36
CA THR A 508 -15.01 -19.69 -7.41
C THR A 508 -15.36 -19.03 -8.72
N ALA A 509 -14.36 -18.64 -9.49
CA ALA A 509 -14.55 -18.04 -10.81
C ALA A 509 -13.65 -18.72 -11.85
N VAL A 510 -14.18 -18.84 -13.05
CA VAL A 510 -13.47 -19.28 -14.26
C VAL A 510 -13.72 -18.24 -15.33
N LEU A 511 -12.66 -17.75 -15.95
CA LEU A 511 -12.74 -16.73 -16.99
C LEU A 511 -11.94 -17.16 -18.21
N PHE A 512 -12.54 -16.99 -19.40
CA PHE A 512 -11.91 -17.18 -20.69
C PHE A 512 -11.86 -15.85 -21.43
N LEU A 513 -10.66 -15.42 -21.83
CA LEU A 513 -10.44 -14.21 -22.61
C LEU A 513 -9.69 -14.55 -23.90
N LEU A 514 -10.16 -14.00 -25.01
CA LEU A 514 -9.48 -14.06 -26.30
C LEU A 514 -9.25 -12.63 -26.81
N THR A 515 -7.99 -12.29 -27.07
CA THR A 515 -7.58 -10.97 -27.56
C THR A 515 -6.86 -11.11 -28.89
N PHE A 516 -7.28 -10.38 -29.90
CA PHE A 516 -6.56 -10.29 -31.19
C PHE A 516 -5.61 -9.08 -31.21
N LYS A 517 -4.32 -9.30 -31.36
CA LYS A 517 -3.29 -8.26 -31.32
C LYS A 517 -3.35 -7.29 -32.51
N THR A 518 -3.77 -7.79 -33.66
CA THR A 518 -3.81 -7.02 -34.93
C THR A 518 -4.98 -6.04 -35.01
N ILE A 519 -6.01 -6.20 -34.17
CA ILE A 519 -7.22 -5.36 -34.17
C ILE A 519 -7.13 -4.28 -33.07
N GLY A 520 -6.06 -4.28 -32.28
CA GLY A 520 -5.81 -3.40 -31.15
C GLY A 520 -5.78 -4.19 -29.84
N GLN A 521 -5.05 -3.71 -28.82
CA GLN A 521 -5.07 -4.31 -27.50
C GLN A 521 -6.42 -4.04 -26.84
N PHE A 522 -7.34 -4.95 -26.99
CA PHE A 522 -8.59 -4.98 -26.27
C PHE A 522 -8.50 -6.09 -25.22
N GLY A 523 -7.89 -5.76 -24.11
CA GLY A 523 -7.81 -6.62 -22.94
C GLY A 523 -8.64 -6.03 -21.83
N TYR A 524 -9.73 -6.68 -21.45
CA TYR A 524 -10.22 -6.50 -20.10
C TYR A 524 -9.17 -7.09 -19.16
N ARG A 525 -8.42 -6.23 -18.49
CA ARG A 525 -7.65 -6.65 -17.32
C ARG A 525 -8.63 -6.77 -16.16
N ALA A 526 -9.13 -7.98 -15.93
CA ALA A 526 -9.53 -8.36 -14.61
C ALA A 526 -8.23 -8.56 -13.80
N LEU A 527 -7.95 -7.69 -12.86
CA LEU A 527 -6.94 -7.88 -11.82
C LEU A 527 -7.58 -8.55 -10.63
#